data_452c4d59f55c4442d1f355b282dffaad
#
_entry.id   452c4d59f55c4442d1f355b282dffaad
#
_cell.length_a   1.000
_cell.length_b   1.000
_cell.length_c   1.000
_cell.angle_alpha   90.00
_cell.angle_beta   90.00
_cell.angle_gamma   90.00
#
_symmetry.space_group_name_H-M   'P 1'
#
loop_
_entity.id
_entity.type
_entity.pdbx_description
1 polymer ?
#
loop_
_entity_poly.entity_id
_entity_poly.type
_entity_poly.pdbx_seq_one_letter_code
_entity_poly.pdbx_strand_id
1 'polypeptide(L)'
;MSAQPDIFEEIVRLRREGIPAALATIVGTRGSTPGRTTMRLLVLADGTFLGTVGGGCLEAEVYDTALQVLACDQPRSLTFRLTEQDSPDSGLMCGGEVTIFVEPITTPALWIFGGGHVSKALCQVASLAGFRTTIVDDRPDFAAAERFPEAHGTVGEPFEQAVARMPIRSHSYAIVVTRG
;
A
#
# COMPACT_ATOMS: atom_id res chain seq x y z
N MET A 1 -11.85 -20.07 17.68
CA MET A 1 -10.94 -19.82 16.55
C MET A 1 -11.55 -18.67 15.78
N SER A 2 -10.98 -17.46 15.83
CA SER A 2 -11.42 -16.34 15.01
C SER A 2 -11.08 -16.67 13.55
N ALA A 3 -12.07 -16.60 12.66
CA ALA A 3 -11.82 -16.72 11.22
C ALA A 3 -10.77 -15.69 10.80
N GLN A 4 -9.78 -16.09 10.02
CA GLN A 4 -8.86 -15.12 9.42
C GLN A 4 -9.68 -14.14 8.57
N PRO A 5 -9.39 -12.83 8.64
CA PRO A 5 -10.10 -11.85 7.84
C PRO A 5 -9.91 -12.15 6.34
N ASP A 6 -10.90 -11.81 5.53
CA ASP A 6 -10.76 -11.87 4.08
C ASP A 6 -9.70 -10.85 3.62
N ILE A 7 -8.84 -11.26 2.66
CA ILE A 7 -7.76 -10.40 2.14
C ILE A 7 -8.30 -9.05 1.62
N PHE A 8 -9.46 -9.05 0.97
CA PHE A 8 -10.04 -7.83 0.42
C PHE A 8 -10.59 -6.91 1.50
N GLU A 9 -11.19 -7.48 2.56
CA GLU A 9 -11.62 -6.72 3.73
C GLU A 9 -10.42 -6.07 4.42
N GLU A 10 -9.33 -6.82 4.56
CA GLU A 10 -8.08 -6.31 5.13
C GLU A 10 -7.47 -5.20 4.26
N ILE A 11 -7.44 -5.34 2.92
CA ILE A 11 -7.00 -4.28 2.01
C ILE A 11 -7.84 -3.00 2.19
N VAL A 12 -9.16 -3.13 2.31
CA VAL A 12 -10.05 -1.98 2.53
C VAL A 12 -9.71 -1.29 3.86
N ARG A 13 -9.49 -2.06 4.93
CA ARG A 13 -9.06 -1.54 6.24
C ARG A 13 -7.75 -0.78 6.14
N LEU A 14 -6.71 -1.41 5.57
CA LEU A 14 -5.37 -0.84 5.42
C LEU A 14 -5.40 0.47 4.63
N ARG A 15 -6.16 0.52 3.52
CA ARG A 15 -6.31 1.73 2.72
C ARG A 15 -6.98 2.86 3.50
N ARG A 16 -8.00 2.57 4.31
CA ARG A 16 -8.67 3.57 5.16
C ARG A 16 -7.72 4.12 6.23
N GLU A 17 -6.90 3.25 6.81
CA GLU A 17 -5.91 3.63 7.83
C GLU A 17 -4.63 4.24 7.23
N GLY A 18 -4.43 4.12 5.91
CA GLY A 18 -3.22 4.58 5.22
C GLY A 18 -1.99 3.74 5.53
N ILE A 19 -2.21 2.47 5.88
CA ILE A 19 -1.14 1.50 6.13
C ILE A 19 -0.78 0.85 4.79
N PRO A 20 0.48 0.96 4.33
CA PRO A 20 0.90 0.35 3.08
C PRO A 20 1.03 -1.17 3.22
N ALA A 21 0.66 -1.88 2.16
CA ALA A 21 0.84 -3.31 2.01
C ALA A 21 1.26 -3.64 0.58
N ALA A 22 1.73 -4.87 0.32
CA ALA A 22 1.94 -5.40 -1.02
C ALA A 22 1.09 -6.64 -1.22
N LEU A 23 0.41 -6.73 -2.36
CA LEU A 23 -0.42 -7.87 -2.73
C LEU A 23 0.28 -8.67 -3.82
N ALA A 24 0.62 -9.92 -3.52
CA ALA A 24 1.06 -10.89 -4.51
C ALA A 24 -0.13 -11.74 -4.96
N THR A 25 -0.32 -11.89 -6.27
CA THR A 25 -1.40 -12.69 -6.86
C THR A 25 -0.83 -13.64 -7.90
N ILE A 26 -1.17 -14.93 -7.84
CA ILE A 26 -0.90 -15.86 -8.93
C ILE A 26 -1.80 -15.50 -10.11
N VAL A 27 -1.19 -15.01 -11.20
CA VAL A 27 -1.89 -14.57 -12.40
C VAL A 27 -1.82 -15.58 -13.54
N GLY A 28 -0.92 -16.56 -13.46
CA GLY A 28 -0.79 -17.61 -14.45
C GLY A 28 -0.17 -18.89 -13.88
N THR A 29 -0.62 -20.05 -14.39
CA THR A 29 -0.05 -21.36 -14.06
C THR A 29 -0.01 -22.22 -15.32
N ARG A 30 1.06 -23.03 -15.46
CA ARG A 30 1.19 -24.05 -16.51
C ARG A 30 1.73 -25.33 -15.89
N GLY A 31 1.21 -26.49 -16.29
CA GLY A 31 1.61 -27.79 -15.75
C GLY A 31 1.14 -28.01 -14.31
N SER A 32 1.83 -28.87 -13.57
CA SER A 32 1.56 -29.13 -12.16
C SER A 32 2.18 -28.04 -11.28
N THR A 33 1.39 -27.38 -10.46
CA THR A 33 1.83 -26.27 -9.60
C THR A 33 1.25 -26.41 -8.19
N PRO A 34 1.97 -26.00 -7.12
CA PRO A 34 1.47 -26.03 -5.75
C PRO A 34 0.39 -24.96 -5.52
N GLY A 35 0.43 -23.87 -6.29
CA GLY A 35 -0.55 -22.79 -6.24
C GLY A 35 -1.52 -22.80 -7.41
N ARG A 36 -2.68 -22.19 -7.22
CA ARG A 36 -3.71 -22.00 -8.25
C ARG A 36 -3.84 -20.53 -8.59
N THR A 37 -4.23 -20.24 -9.84
CA THR A 37 -4.59 -18.87 -10.25
C THR A 37 -5.56 -18.26 -9.24
N THR A 38 -5.36 -16.99 -8.91
CA THR A 38 -6.08 -16.21 -7.90
C THR A 38 -5.71 -16.47 -6.43
N MET A 39 -4.79 -17.37 -6.10
CA MET A 39 -4.21 -17.40 -4.76
C MET A 39 -3.42 -16.14 -4.50
N ARG A 40 -3.47 -15.65 -3.26
CA ARG A 40 -2.92 -14.35 -2.87
C ARG A 40 -2.16 -14.42 -1.57
N LEU A 41 -1.14 -13.56 -1.47
CA LEU A 41 -0.39 -13.27 -0.25
C LEU A 41 -0.36 -11.74 -0.09
N LEU A 42 -0.92 -11.24 1.01
CA LEU A 42 -0.85 -9.84 1.40
C LEU A 42 0.25 -9.68 2.45
N VAL A 43 1.22 -8.82 2.19
CA VAL A 43 2.37 -8.56 3.08
C VAL A 43 2.30 -7.11 3.55
N LEU A 44 2.38 -6.90 4.88
CA LEU A 44 2.35 -5.59 5.52
C LEU A 44 3.76 -5.07 5.79
N ALA A 45 3.89 -3.77 6.03
CA ALA A 45 5.17 -3.12 6.29
C ALA A 45 5.85 -3.58 7.60
N ASP A 46 5.09 -4.12 8.56
CA ASP A 46 5.61 -4.69 9.80
C ASP A 46 6.10 -6.15 9.65
N GLY A 47 6.03 -6.71 8.44
CA GLY A 47 6.41 -8.08 8.12
C GLY A 47 5.32 -9.12 8.39
N THR A 48 4.17 -8.73 8.89
CA THR A 48 3.03 -9.65 8.99
C THR A 48 2.44 -9.92 7.61
N PHE A 49 1.83 -11.09 7.42
CA PHE A 49 1.21 -11.45 6.15
C PHE A 49 -0.10 -12.22 6.34
N LEU A 50 -0.93 -12.22 5.31
CA LEU A 50 -2.21 -12.91 5.23
C LEU A 50 -2.35 -13.65 3.89
N GLY A 51 -2.84 -14.88 3.92
CA GLY A 51 -3.01 -15.72 2.73
C GLY A 51 -1.80 -16.55 2.38
N THR A 52 -1.74 -17.08 1.15
CA THR A 52 -0.65 -17.92 0.65
C THR A 52 -0.63 -17.96 -0.88
N VAL A 53 0.55 -18.22 -1.44
CA VAL A 53 0.76 -18.50 -2.88
C VAL A 53 1.28 -19.92 -3.13
N GLY A 54 1.16 -20.81 -2.15
CA GLY A 54 1.50 -22.22 -2.30
C GLY A 54 2.55 -22.75 -1.32
N GLY A 55 3.12 -21.90 -0.48
CA GLY A 55 4.09 -22.28 0.56
C GLY A 55 5.52 -22.52 0.06
N GLY A 56 6.40 -22.92 0.99
CA GLY A 56 7.78 -23.27 0.70
C GLY A 56 8.66 -22.13 0.18
N CYS A 57 9.71 -22.47 -0.58
CA CYS A 57 10.68 -21.50 -1.12
C CYS A 57 10.03 -20.46 -2.04
N LEU A 58 8.99 -20.84 -2.79
CA LEU A 58 8.22 -19.93 -3.63
C LEU A 58 7.63 -18.78 -2.81
N GLU A 59 6.98 -19.10 -1.70
CA GLU A 59 6.34 -18.10 -0.84
C GLU A 59 7.38 -17.18 -0.18
N ALA A 60 8.54 -17.72 0.22
CA ALA A 60 9.63 -16.93 0.79
C ALA A 60 10.15 -15.88 -0.21
N GLU A 61 10.40 -16.25 -1.47
CA GLU A 61 10.88 -15.33 -2.51
C GLU A 61 9.83 -14.28 -2.88
N VAL A 62 8.56 -14.68 -2.91
CA VAL A 62 7.43 -13.76 -3.12
C VAL A 62 7.30 -12.77 -1.96
N TYR A 63 7.47 -13.24 -0.72
CA TYR A 63 7.47 -12.41 0.47
C TYR A 63 8.59 -11.35 0.43
N ASP A 64 9.82 -11.77 0.12
CA ASP A 64 10.95 -10.85 0.00
C ASP A 64 10.73 -9.82 -1.13
N THR A 65 10.16 -10.25 -2.25
CA THR A 65 9.79 -9.34 -3.34
C THR A 65 8.69 -8.36 -2.91
N ALA A 66 7.72 -8.81 -2.13
CA ALA A 66 6.67 -7.94 -1.60
C ALA A 66 7.24 -6.84 -0.69
N LEU A 67 8.22 -7.15 0.15
CA LEU A 67 8.92 -6.13 0.95
C LEU A 67 9.69 -5.13 0.07
N GLN A 68 10.31 -5.58 -1.01
CA GLN A 68 10.98 -4.69 -1.97
C GLN A 68 9.96 -3.79 -2.70
N VAL A 69 8.81 -4.33 -3.11
CA VAL A 69 7.71 -3.57 -3.73
C VAL A 69 7.18 -2.51 -2.77
N LEU A 70 7.05 -2.83 -1.48
CA LEU A 70 6.68 -1.86 -0.45
C LEU A 70 7.69 -0.73 -0.32
N ALA A 71 8.99 -1.03 -0.42
CA ALA A 71 10.05 -0.06 -0.27
C ALA A 71 10.15 0.88 -1.48
N CYS A 72 9.98 0.35 -2.71
CA CYS A 72 10.19 1.13 -3.95
C CYS A 72 8.88 1.63 -4.59
N ASP A 73 7.71 1.15 -4.12
CA ASP A 73 6.38 1.47 -4.66
C ASP A 73 6.24 1.16 -6.17
N GLN A 74 6.95 0.13 -6.63
CA GLN A 74 6.93 -0.30 -8.03
C GLN A 74 6.48 -1.75 -8.14
N PRO A 75 5.45 -2.06 -8.93
CA PRO A 75 4.99 -3.43 -9.11
C PRO A 75 6.04 -4.28 -9.80
N ARG A 76 5.99 -5.59 -9.54
CA ARG A 76 6.87 -6.59 -10.15
C ARG A 76 6.10 -7.82 -10.61
N SER A 77 6.57 -8.44 -11.66
CA SER A 77 6.11 -9.75 -12.10
C SER A 77 7.24 -10.76 -11.96
N LEU A 78 6.94 -11.90 -11.33
CA LEU A 78 7.86 -13.00 -11.12
C LEU A 78 7.36 -14.21 -11.90
N THR A 79 8.26 -14.97 -12.50
CA THR A 79 7.95 -16.26 -13.13
C THR A 79 8.86 -17.32 -12.56
N PHE A 80 8.27 -18.33 -11.95
CA PHE A 80 8.96 -19.46 -11.35
C PHE A 80 8.77 -20.71 -12.22
N ARG A 81 9.87 -21.36 -12.57
CA ARG A 81 9.86 -22.69 -13.16
C ARG A 81 10.15 -23.71 -12.07
N LEU A 82 9.21 -24.60 -11.83
CA LEU A 82 9.24 -25.55 -10.73
C LEU A 82 9.86 -26.90 -11.20
N THR A 83 11.04 -26.82 -11.83
CA THR A 83 11.78 -27.99 -12.31
C THR A 83 12.89 -28.38 -11.34
N GLU A 84 13.24 -29.66 -11.27
CA GLU A 84 14.34 -30.14 -10.43
C GLU A 84 15.69 -29.46 -10.71
N GLN A 85 15.87 -28.94 -11.93
CA GLN A 85 17.12 -28.29 -12.35
C GLN A 85 17.22 -26.84 -11.85
N ASP A 86 16.08 -26.15 -11.63
CA ASP A 86 16.07 -24.73 -11.27
C ASP A 86 16.07 -24.50 -9.74
N SER A 87 15.76 -25.54 -8.95
CA SER A 87 15.75 -25.43 -7.48
C SER A 87 15.97 -26.80 -6.82
N PRO A 88 17.21 -27.31 -6.78
CA PRO A 88 17.51 -28.65 -6.22
C PRO A 88 17.11 -28.78 -4.75
N ASP A 89 17.13 -27.71 -3.99
CA ASP A 89 16.84 -27.66 -2.55
C ASP A 89 15.39 -27.27 -2.20
N SER A 90 14.56 -26.94 -3.20
CA SER A 90 13.20 -26.41 -2.95
C SER A 90 12.16 -27.47 -2.63
N GLY A 91 12.43 -28.75 -2.89
CA GLY A 91 11.46 -29.84 -2.73
C GLY A 91 10.24 -29.75 -3.68
N LEU A 92 10.24 -28.81 -4.62
CA LEU A 92 9.14 -28.56 -5.56
C LEU A 92 9.33 -29.41 -6.84
N MET A 93 8.91 -30.67 -6.78
CA MET A 93 8.97 -31.64 -7.90
C MET A 93 7.75 -31.54 -8.85
N CYS A 94 7.19 -30.36 -9.06
CA CYS A 94 5.89 -30.26 -9.73
C CYS A 94 5.97 -30.10 -11.26
N GLY A 95 7.12 -29.75 -11.84
CA GLY A 95 7.31 -29.63 -13.31
C GLY A 95 6.47 -28.57 -14.01
N GLY A 96 5.94 -27.58 -13.26
CA GLY A 96 5.09 -26.53 -13.76
C GLY A 96 5.75 -25.14 -13.78
N GLU A 97 5.00 -24.14 -14.27
CA GLU A 97 5.39 -22.72 -14.25
C GLU A 97 4.31 -21.91 -13.54
N VAL A 98 4.71 -20.97 -12.68
CA VAL A 98 3.83 -20.06 -11.96
C VAL A 98 4.27 -18.63 -12.25
N THR A 99 3.32 -17.78 -12.65
CA THR A 99 3.53 -16.33 -12.78
C THR A 99 2.78 -15.62 -11.67
N ILE A 100 3.50 -14.77 -10.92
CA ILE A 100 2.98 -14.01 -9.79
C ILE A 100 3.19 -12.52 -10.05
N PHE A 101 2.12 -11.74 -9.93
CA PHE A 101 2.18 -10.30 -9.96
C PHE A 101 2.15 -9.76 -8.54
N VAL A 102 3.10 -8.89 -8.20
CA VAL A 102 3.23 -8.25 -6.89
C VAL A 102 3.04 -6.76 -7.08
N GLU A 103 2.02 -6.20 -6.44
CA GLU A 103 1.67 -4.79 -6.55
C GLU A 103 1.61 -4.11 -5.19
N PRO A 104 1.99 -2.80 -5.10
CA PRO A 104 1.82 -2.04 -3.87
C PRO A 104 0.34 -1.68 -3.66
N ILE A 105 -0.13 -1.86 -2.43
CA ILE A 105 -1.44 -1.41 -1.96
C ILE A 105 -1.20 -0.16 -1.13
N THR A 106 -1.26 0.99 -1.79
CA THR A 106 -1.03 2.29 -1.19
C THR A 106 -2.20 3.22 -1.43
N THR A 107 -2.35 4.23 -0.58
CA THR A 107 -3.32 5.31 -0.78
C THR A 107 -2.54 6.60 -0.96
N PRO A 108 -2.75 7.34 -2.05
CA PRO A 108 -2.02 8.58 -2.29
C PRO A 108 -2.34 9.59 -1.18
N ALA A 109 -1.30 10.19 -0.60
CA ALA A 109 -1.39 11.19 0.44
C ALA A 109 -1.27 12.60 -0.16
N LEU A 110 -2.17 13.50 0.20
CA LEU A 110 -2.12 14.90 -0.21
C LEU A 110 -2.03 15.81 1.01
N TRP A 111 -0.94 16.55 1.10
CA TRP A 111 -0.73 17.59 2.10
C TRP A 111 -1.11 18.95 1.51
N ILE A 112 -2.07 19.62 2.12
CA ILE A 112 -2.55 20.95 1.70
C ILE A 112 -2.08 21.97 2.71
N PHE A 113 -1.08 22.77 2.33
CA PHE A 113 -0.56 23.84 3.16
C PHE A 113 -1.36 25.12 2.97
N GLY A 114 -2.00 25.58 4.05
CA GLY A 114 -2.96 26.66 4.12
C GLY A 114 -4.38 26.16 4.31
N GLY A 115 -5.10 26.63 5.35
CA GLY A 115 -6.45 26.23 5.72
C GLY A 115 -7.56 27.19 5.22
N GLY A 116 -7.34 27.88 4.10
CA GLY A 116 -8.27 28.85 3.53
C GLY A 116 -9.46 28.25 2.76
N HIS A 117 -10.20 29.09 2.05
CA HIS A 117 -11.38 28.67 1.28
C HIS A 117 -11.01 27.75 0.10
N VAL A 118 -9.86 28.00 -0.55
CA VAL A 118 -9.36 27.16 -1.64
C VAL A 118 -9.08 25.76 -1.13
N SER A 119 -8.48 25.64 0.04
CA SER A 119 -8.16 24.35 0.67
C SER A 119 -9.40 23.52 0.98
N LYS A 120 -10.53 24.15 1.33
CA LYS A 120 -11.81 23.46 1.51
C LYS A 120 -12.25 22.75 0.23
N ALA A 121 -12.28 23.49 -0.89
CA ALA A 121 -12.67 22.92 -2.18
C ALA A 121 -11.67 21.82 -2.64
N LEU A 122 -10.37 22.07 -2.45
CA LEU A 122 -9.34 21.08 -2.77
C LEU A 122 -9.50 19.81 -1.94
N CYS A 123 -9.76 19.93 -0.64
CA CYS A 123 -9.96 18.78 0.25
C CYS A 123 -11.13 17.91 -0.21
N GLN A 124 -12.27 18.52 -0.56
CA GLN A 124 -13.45 17.82 -1.06
C GLN A 124 -13.14 17.07 -2.37
N VAL A 125 -12.54 17.76 -3.34
CA VAL A 125 -12.19 17.13 -4.62
C VAL A 125 -11.16 16.03 -4.44
N ALA A 126 -10.14 16.23 -3.61
CA ALA A 126 -9.11 15.23 -3.34
C ALA A 126 -9.69 13.99 -2.63
N SER A 127 -10.60 14.18 -1.69
CA SER A 127 -11.31 13.07 -1.03
C SER A 127 -12.12 12.24 -2.04
N LEU A 128 -12.87 12.90 -2.94
CA LEU A 128 -13.59 12.22 -4.02
C LEU A 128 -12.65 11.48 -4.98
N ALA A 129 -11.45 12.02 -5.21
CA ALA A 129 -10.42 11.38 -6.03
C ALA A 129 -9.65 10.26 -5.30
N GLY A 130 -9.97 9.98 -4.03
CA GLY A 130 -9.39 8.88 -3.26
C GLY A 130 -8.06 9.21 -2.57
N PHE A 131 -7.71 10.50 -2.44
CA PHE A 131 -6.54 10.91 -1.67
C PHE A 131 -6.82 10.92 -0.17
N ARG A 132 -5.82 10.54 0.62
CA ARG A 132 -5.77 10.84 2.06
C ARG A 132 -5.26 12.26 2.24
N THR A 133 -6.15 13.19 2.58
CA THR A 133 -5.81 14.61 2.71
C THR A 133 -5.41 14.96 4.15
N THR A 134 -4.38 15.76 4.29
CA THR A 134 -4.00 16.41 5.56
C THR A 134 -3.88 17.91 5.33
N ILE A 135 -4.60 18.69 6.12
CA ILE A 135 -4.56 20.16 6.08
C ILE A 135 -3.53 20.64 7.09
N VAL A 136 -2.66 21.55 6.66
CA VAL A 136 -1.66 22.21 7.52
C VAL A 136 -1.85 23.71 7.45
N ASP A 137 -1.99 24.37 8.61
CA ASP A 137 -2.00 25.83 8.72
C ASP A 137 -1.30 26.23 10.02
N ASP A 138 -0.49 27.27 10.00
CA ASP A 138 0.21 27.80 11.18
C ASP A 138 -0.75 28.45 12.21
N ARG A 139 -1.98 28.69 11.79
CA ARG A 139 -3.07 29.19 12.65
C ARG A 139 -4.00 28.03 13.01
N PRO A 140 -4.06 27.57 14.27
CA PRO A 140 -4.88 26.41 14.67
C PRO A 140 -6.34 26.51 14.27
N ASP A 141 -6.96 27.70 14.33
CA ASP A 141 -8.36 27.91 13.93
C ASP A 141 -8.61 27.65 12.44
N PHE A 142 -7.57 27.80 11.60
CA PHE A 142 -7.64 27.51 10.18
C PHE A 142 -7.44 26.04 9.86
N ALA A 143 -6.78 25.29 10.74
CA ALA A 143 -6.62 23.83 10.68
C ALA A 143 -7.62 23.08 11.56
N ALA A 144 -8.71 23.72 12.01
CA ALA A 144 -9.72 23.06 12.82
C ALA A 144 -10.42 21.95 12.03
N ALA A 145 -10.58 20.76 12.63
CA ALA A 145 -11.15 19.58 11.97
C ALA A 145 -12.60 19.81 11.49
N GLU A 146 -13.38 20.62 12.21
CA GLU A 146 -14.76 20.96 11.87
C GLU A 146 -14.86 21.73 10.55
N ARG A 147 -13.77 22.34 10.10
CA ARG A 147 -13.70 23.05 8.83
C ARG A 147 -13.46 22.14 7.63
N PHE A 148 -12.92 20.94 7.88
CA PHE A 148 -12.49 19.98 6.88
C PHE A 148 -12.97 18.56 7.24
N PRO A 149 -14.29 18.33 7.25
CA PRO A 149 -14.86 17.05 7.65
C PRO A 149 -14.42 15.88 6.74
N GLU A 150 -14.00 16.18 5.50
CA GLU A 150 -13.50 15.18 4.55
C GLU A 150 -12.00 14.89 4.71
N ALA A 151 -11.27 15.70 5.49
CA ALA A 151 -9.83 15.48 5.70
C ALA A 151 -9.58 14.28 6.62
N HIS A 152 -8.52 13.53 6.33
CA HIS A 152 -8.04 12.46 7.19
C HIS A 152 -7.28 12.98 8.41
N GLY A 153 -6.76 14.19 8.33
CA GLY A 153 -6.07 14.84 9.42
C GLY A 153 -5.95 16.34 9.24
N THR A 154 -5.73 17.02 10.35
CA THR A 154 -5.44 18.46 10.38
C THR A 154 -4.28 18.72 11.32
N VAL A 155 -3.42 19.67 10.98
CA VAL A 155 -2.19 20.02 11.72
C VAL A 155 -2.14 21.53 11.86
N GLY A 156 -2.34 22.03 13.08
CA GLY A 156 -2.33 23.46 13.43
C GLY A 156 -1.01 23.84 14.08
N GLU A 157 0.07 23.94 13.29
CA GLU A 157 1.42 24.27 13.77
C GLU A 157 2.25 24.95 12.68
N PRO A 158 3.41 25.57 13.02
CA PRO A 158 4.33 26.17 12.05
C PRO A 158 4.69 25.18 10.93
N PHE A 159 4.69 25.67 9.68
CA PHE A 159 4.89 24.85 8.49
C PHE A 159 6.20 24.05 8.51
N GLU A 160 7.28 24.64 9.03
CA GLU A 160 8.59 23.98 9.17
C GLU A 160 8.52 22.73 10.06
N GLN A 161 7.74 22.81 11.15
CA GLN A 161 7.56 21.68 12.07
C GLN A 161 6.71 20.58 11.43
N ALA A 162 5.65 20.96 10.74
CA ALA A 162 4.81 20.01 10.02
C ALA A 162 5.58 19.27 8.93
N VAL A 163 6.37 20.00 8.12
CA VAL A 163 7.19 19.41 7.04
C VAL A 163 8.24 18.45 7.60
N ALA A 164 8.90 18.81 8.73
CA ALA A 164 9.91 17.94 9.35
C ALA A 164 9.37 16.58 9.82
N ARG A 165 8.07 16.50 10.10
CA ARG A 165 7.38 15.27 10.56
C ARG A 165 6.56 14.58 9.47
N MET A 166 6.45 15.20 8.29
CA MET A 166 5.67 14.67 7.18
C MET A 166 6.28 13.35 6.67
N PRO A 167 5.51 12.24 6.66
CA PRO A 167 5.98 10.97 6.09
C PRO A 167 5.97 11.07 4.56
N ILE A 168 7.10 11.44 3.98
CA ILE A 168 7.25 11.55 2.52
C ILE A 168 7.47 10.15 1.95
N ARG A 169 6.62 9.75 1.00
CA ARG A 169 6.70 8.52 0.21
C ARG A 169 6.56 8.86 -1.27
N SER A 170 6.80 7.89 -2.16
CA SER A 170 6.67 8.05 -3.62
C SER A 170 5.28 8.55 -4.08
N HIS A 171 4.23 8.23 -3.32
CA HIS A 171 2.85 8.63 -3.56
C HIS A 171 2.38 9.78 -2.63
N SER A 172 3.30 10.59 -2.11
CA SER A 172 3.01 11.81 -1.36
C SER A 172 3.02 13.02 -2.27
N TYR A 173 1.99 13.83 -2.16
CA TYR A 173 1.80 15.07 -2.91
C TYR A 173 1.64 16.23 -1.94
N ALA A 174 2.07 17.41 -2.36
CA ALA A 174 1.90 18.63 -1.59
C ALA A 174 1.34 19.74 -2.48
N ILE A 175 0.37 20.47 -1.96
CA ILE A 175 -0.14 21.71 -2.58
C ILE A 175 0.01 22.84 -1.56
N VAL A 176 0.57 23.95 -2.01
CA VAL A 176 0.76 25.14 -1.17
C VAL A 176 -0.20 26.23 -1.65
N VAL A 177 -1.12 26.62 -0.78
CA VAL A 177 -2.16 27.66 -1.01
C VAL A 177 -2.19 28.65 0.15
N THR A 178 -1.03 28.90 0.72
CA THR A 178 -0.86 29.92 1.77
C THR A 178 -0.95 31.33 1.17
N ARG A 179 -1.27 32.31 1.99
CA ARG A 179 -1.00 33.72 1.65
C ARG A 179 0.50 33.93 1.83
N GLY A 180 1.15 34.45 0.79
CA GLY A 180 2.53 34.92 0.87
C GLY A 180 2.68 36.09 1.82
#